data_9853327f8ff9dd738157fa2bf7512c5b
#
_entry.id   9853327f8ff9dd738157fa2bf7512c5b
#
_cell.length_a   1.000
_cell.length_b   1.000
_cell.length_c   1.000
_cell.angle_alpha   90.00
_cell.angle_beta   90.00
_cell.angle_gamma   90.00
#
_symmetry.space_group_name_H-M   'P 1'
#
loop_
_entity.id
_entity.type
_entity.pdbx_description
1 polymer ?
#
loop_
_entity_poly.entity_id
_entity_poly.type
_entity_poly.pdbx_seq_one_letter_code
_entity_poly.pdbx_strand_id
1 'polypeptide(L)'
;MPTRDEVIEALRQVEDPELGMDIVDLGLFYDAEITGSKVKVTHSLTSMGCPAGPMIQDDIRSVVASLPDVEDVEIELTWDPPWTPDRMSDDAKFILGIG
;
A
#
# COMPACT_ATOMS: atom_id res chain seq x y z
N MET A 1 -7.44 -18.91 -4.08
CA MET A 1 -6.33 -18.01 -4.43
C MET A 1 -6.86 -16.59 -4.58
N PRO A 2 -6.40 -15.60 -3.81
CA PRO A 2 -6.89 -14.24 -3.94
C PRO A 2 -6.47 -13.65 -5.28
N THR A 3 -7.25 -12.69 -5.78
CA THR A 3 -6.90 -11.96 -6.99
C THR A 3 -6.14 -10.69 -6.64
N ARG A 4 -5.41 -10.16 -7.63
CA ARG A 4 -4.71 -8.89 -7.45
C ARG A 4 -5.69 -7.76 -7.11
N ASP A 5 -6.87 -7.76 -7.74
CA ASP A 5 -7.89 -6.74 -7.47
C ASP A 5 -8.40 -6.82 -6.03
N GLU A 6 -8.59 -8.02 -5.50
CA GLU A 6 -8.99 -8.21 -4.11
C GLU A 6 -7.93 -7.67 -3.14
N VAL A 7 -6.66 -7.90 -3.45
CA VAL A 7 -5.55 -7.37 -2.64
C VAL A 7 -5.55 -5.84 -2.69
N ILE A 8 -5.70 -5.26 -3.87
CA ILE A 8 -5.73 -3.80 -4.02
C ILE A 8 -6.90 -3.19 -3.26
N GLU A 9 -8.10 -3.79 -3.34
CA GLU A 9 -9.24 -3.31 -2.59
C GLU A 9 -9.02 -3.37 -1.08
N ALA A 10 -8.38 -4.43 -0.60
CA ALA A 10 -8.04 -4.53 0.83
C ALA A 10 -7.07 -3.41 1.23
N LEU A 11 -6.09 -3.12 0.37
CA LEU A 11 -5.10 -2.08 0.66
C LEU A 11 -5.68 -0.67 0.66
N ARG A 12 -6.85 -0.45 0.06
CA ARG A 12 -7.54 0.84 0.14
C ARG A 12 -8.03 1.15 1.56
N GLN A 13 -7.99 0.18 2.46
CA GLN A 13 -8.32 0.39 3.87
C GLN A 13 -7.11 0.84 4.69
N VAL A 14 -5.91 0.83 4.10
CA VAL A 14 -4.69 1.23 4.78
C VAL A 14 -4.41 2.70 4.47
N GLU A 15 -4.43 3.53 5.50
CA GLU A 15 -4.21 4.97 5.34
C GLU A 15 -2.85 5.38 5.89
N ASP A 16 -2.25 6.37 5.22
CA ASP A 16 -1.11 7.08 5.78
C ASP A 16 -1.66 8.11 6.75
N PRO A 17 -1.39 7.99 8.06
CA PRO A 17 -2.00 8.89 9.05
C PRO A 17 -1.51 10.33 8.93
N GLU A 18 -0.37 10.56 8.31
CA GLU A 18 0.14 11.91 8.11
C GLU A 18 -0.61 12.64 7.00
N LEU A 19 -1.09 11.92 6.00
CA LEU A 19 -1.76 12.50 4.84
C LEU A 19 -3.27 12.25 4.86
N GLY A 20 -3.74 11.27 5.65
CA GLY A 20 -5.16 10.98 5.77
C GLY A 20 -5.77 10.31 4.55
N MET A 21 -4.95 9.69 3.71
CA MET A 21 -5.41 9.02 2.50
C MET A 21 -4.84 7.61 2.42
N ASP A 22 -5.52 6.74 1.67
CA ASP A 22 -5.08 5.37 1.51
C ASP A 22 -3.82 5.27 0.64
N ILE A 23 -3.05 4.21 0.87
CA ILE A 23 -1.75 4.03 0.21
C ILE A 23 -1.88 3.76 -1.29
N VAL A 24 -3.03 3.29 -1.75
CA VAL A 24 -3.24 3.06 -3.19
C VAL A 24 -3.39 4.40 -3.91
N ASP A 25 -4.24 5.29 -3.41
CA ASP A 25 -4.41 6.62 -4.00
C ASP A 25 -3.17 7.48 -3.87
N LEU A 26 -2.40 7.32 -2.80
CA LEU A 26 -1.13 8.04 -2.63
C LEU A 26 -0.02 7.54 -3.56
N GLY A 27 -0.22 6.37 -4.19
CA GLY A 27 0.81 5.80 -5.05
C GLY A 27 1.94 5.14 -4.29
N LEU A 28 1.72 4.78 -3.02
CA LEU A 28 2.71 4.08 -2.21
C LEU A 28 2.69 2.58 -2.45
N PHE A 29 1.59 2.03 -2.95
CA PHE A 29 1.51 0.63 -3.33
C PHE A 29 2.14 0.47 -4.71
N TYR A 30 3.16 -0.39 -4.81
CA TYR A 30 3.88 -0.59 -6.07
C TYR A 30 3.49 -1.89 -6.77
N ASP A 31 3.39 -2.98 -6.03
CA ASP A 31 3.06 -4.26 -6.64
C ASP A 31 2.53 -5.26 -5.62
N ALA A 32 1.77 -6.24 -6.13
CA ALA A 32 1.32 -7.38 -5.34
C ALA A 32 1.56 -8.64 -6.15
N GLU A 33 2.33 -9.56 -5.57
CA GLU A 33 2.64 -10.84 -6.19
C GLU A 33 1.93 -11.94 -5.42
N ILE A 34 1.13 -12.74 -6.12
CA ILE A 34 0.31 -13.78 -5.50
C ILE A 34 0.82 -15.12 -5.98
N THR A 35 1.21 -15.98 -5.02
CA THR A 35 1.69 -17.32 -5.30
C THR A 35 0.92 -18.29 -4.39
N GLY A 36 -0.12 -18.93 -4.94
CA GLY A 36 -0.99 -19.80 -4.15
C GLY A 36 -1.69 -19.02 -3.04
N SER A 37 -1.39 -19.38 -1.79
CA SER A 37 -1.96 -18.71 -0.61
C SER A 37 -1.04 -17.63 -0.04
N LYS A 38 0.09 -17.37 -0.69
CA LYS A 38 1.06 -16.36 -0.26
C LYS A 38 0.91 -15.08 -1.08
N VAL A 39 0.88 -13.95 -0.40
CA VAL A 39 0.80 -12.63 -1.04
C VAL A 39 2.02 -11.81 -0.62
N LYS A 40 2.75 -11.28 -1.59
CA LYS A 40 3.86 -10.37 -1.35
C LYS A 40 3.44 -8.97 -1.81
N VAL A 41 3.47 -8.01 -0.91
CA VAL A 41 3.13 -6.61 -1.20
C VAL A 41 4.41 -5.79 -1.20
N THR A 42 4.65 -5.08 -2.28
CA THR A 42 5.76 -4.15 -2.42
C THR A 42 5.22 -2.73 -2.33
N HIS A 43 5.80 -1.93 -1.45
CA HIS A 43 5.35 -0.56 -1.23
C HIS A 43 6.53 0.36 -0.97
N SER A 44 6.25 1.67 -1.02
CA SER A 44 7.21 2.68 -0.61
C SER A 44 6.59 3.56 0.48
N LEU A 45 7.34 4.54 0.92
CA LEU A 45 6.89 5.56 1.87
C LEU A 45 7.19 6.93 1.28
N THR A 46 6.52 7.96 1.81
CA THR A 46 6.69 9.33 1.30
C THR A 46 8.07 9.90 1.66
N SER A 47 8.68 9.41 2.72
CA SER A 47 10.04 9.82 3.11
C SER A 47 10.70 8.72 3.92
N MET A 48 12.04 8.73 3.94
CA MET A 48 12.82 7.76 4.71
C MET A 48 12.64 7.91 6.22
N GLY A 49 12.27 9.09 6.68
CA GLY A 49 12.06 9.36 8.10
C GLY A 49 10.60 9.20 8.52
N CYS A 50 9.75 8.56 7.73
CA CYS A 50 8.33 8.44 8.04
C CYS A 50 8.11 7.60 9.30
N PRO A 51 7.62 8.18 10.40
CA PRO A 51 7.39 7.41 11.64
C PRO A 51 6.21 6.47 11.54
N ALA A 52 5.36 6.63 10.53
CA ALA A 52 4.19 5.80 10.31
C ALA A 52 4.50 4.52 9.53
N GLY A 53 5.75 4.34 9.07
CA GLY A 53 6.11 3.17 8.26
C GLY A 53 5.75 1.83 8.89
N PRO A 54 6.16 1.55 10.13
CA PRO A 54 5.80 0.29 10.78
C PRO A 54 4.30 0.09 10.93
N MET A 55 3.55 1.16 11.23
CA MET A 55 2.10 1.07 11.35
C MET A 55 1.44 0.76 10.01
N ILE A 56 1.91 1.39 8.93
CA ILE A 56 1.42 1.11 7.59
C ILE A 56 1.66 -0.36 7.24
N GLN A 57 2.85 -0.88 7.54
CA GLN A 57 3.18 -2.28 7.27
C GLN A 57 2.31 -3.24 8.08
N ASP A 58 2.07 -2.93 9.35
CA ASP A 58 1.18 -3.75 10.18
C ASP A 58 -0.24 -3.74 9.63
N ASP A 59 -0.73 -2.60 9.18
CA ASP A 59 -2.07 -2.49 8.59
C ASP A 59 -2.16 -3.26 7.27
N ILE A 60 -1.13 -3.19 6.43
CA ILE A 60 -1.08 -3.96 5.19
C ILE A 60 -1.19 -5.45 5.51
N ARG A 61 -0.40 -5.93 6.45
CA ARG A 61 -0.42 -7.33 6.84
C ARG A 61 -1.80 -7.74 7.35
N SER A 62 -2.41 -6.90 8.18
CA SER A 62 -3.71 -7.18 8.76
C SER A 62 -4.82 -7.31 7.71
N VAL A 63 -4.92 -6.33 6.80
CA VAL A 63 -6.00 -6.32 5.81
C VAL A 63 -5.81 -7.41 4.76
N VAL A 64 -4.57 -7.69 4.35
CA VAL A 64 -4.30 -8.73 3.36
C VAL A 64 -4.48 -10.12 3.97
N ALA A 65 -4.04 -10.32 5.21
CA ALA A 65 -4.20 -11.59 5.89
C ALA A 65 -5.66 -11.95 6.17
N SER A 66 -6.54 -10.95 6.20
CA SER A 66 -7.97 -11.20 6.42
C SER A 66 -8.72 -11.64 5.16
N LEU A 67 -8.06 -11.61 3.99
CA LEU A 67 -8.68 -12.08 2.76
C LEU A 67 -8.81 -13.61 2.77
N PRO A 68 -9.90 -14.15 2.16
CA PRO A 68 -10.02 -15.59 2.01
C PRO A 68 -8.84 -16.20 1.26
N ASP A 69 -8.41 -17.38 1.66
CA ASP A 69 -7.34 -18.15 1.02
C ASP A 69 -5.94 -17.56 1.16
N VAL A 70 -5.75 -16.51 1.96
CA VAL A 70 -4.42 -15.97 2.25
C VAL A 70 -3.90 -16.60 3.54
N GLU A 71 -2.77 -17.32 3.47
CA GLU A 71 -2.14 -17.95 4.62
C GLU A 71 -0.85 -17.26 5.05
N ASP A 72 -0.20 -16.54 4.10
CA ASP A 72 1.06 -15.88 4.39
C ASP A 72 1.11 -14.53 3.67
N VAL A 73 1.64 -13.53 4.36
CA VAL A 73 1.80 -12.17 3.81
C VAL A 73 3.26 -11.76 3.98
N GLU A 74 3.90 -11.42 2.87
CA GLU A 74 5.24 -10.86 2.88
C GLU A 74 5.15 -9.40 2.45
N ILE A 75 5.90 -8.53 3.13
CA ILE A 75 5.90 -7.09 2.84
C ILE A 75 7.31 -6.66 2.52
N GLU A 76 7.48 -5.99 1.38
CA GLU A 76 8.76 -5.46 0.97
C GLU A 76 8.66 -3.94 0.84
N LEU A 77 9.54 -3.23 1.56
CA LEU A 77 9.68 -1.79 1.41
C LEU A 77 10.77 -1.51 0.37
N THR A 78 10.47 -0.67 -0.60
CA THR A 78 11.43 -0.30 -1.63
C THR A 78 11.47 1.22 -1.78
N TRP A 79 12.66 1.73 -2.12
CA TRP A 79 12.87 3.14 -2.45
C TRP A 79 13.17 3.32 -3.94
N ASP A 80 13.04 2.25 -4.73
CA ASP A 80 13.32 2.26 -6.16
C ASP A 80 12.14 1.66 -6.93
N PRO A 81 11.47 2.46 -7.77
CA PRO A 81 11.70 3.88 -8.01
C PRO A 81 11.26 4.72 -6.81
N PRO A 82 11.86 5.89 -6.59
CA PRO A 82 11.48 6.74 -5.46
C PRO A 82 10.05 7.25 -5.63
N TRP A 83 9.34 7.36 -4.50
CA TRP A 83 8.00 7.92 -4.51
C TRP A 83 8.07 9.43 -4.75
N THR A 84 7.16 9.92 -5.58
CA THR A 84 6.95 11.35 -5.81
C THR A 84 5.46 11.65 -5.80
N PRO A 85 5.06 12.91 -5.58
CA PRO A 85 3.64 13.28 -5.65
C PRO A 85 2.97 12.97 -7.00
N ASP A 86 3.76 12.86 -8.06
CA ASP A 86 3.22 12.48 -9.37
C ASP A 86 2.62 11.07 -9.40
N ARG A 87 2.97 10.23 -8.43
CA ARG A 87 2.43 8.88 -8.33
C ARG A 87 1.04 8.83 -7.69
N MET A 88 0.59 9.93 -7.13
CA MET A 88 -0.75 10.02 -6.57
C MET A 88 -1.82 9.92 -7.65
N SER A 89 -2.98 9.38 -7.29
CA SER A 89 -4.15 9.43 -8.16
C SER A 89 -4.57 10.89 -8.38
N ASP A 90 -5.35 11.15 -9.43
CA ASP A 90 -5.85 12.49 -9.69
C ASP A 90 -6.72 12.98 -8.53
N ASP A 91 -7.52 12.10 -7.95
CA ASP A 91 -8.35 12.43 -6.79
C ASP A 91 -7.51 12.83 -5.59
N ALA A 92 -6.42 12.11 -5.33
CA ALA A 92 -5.52 12.42 -4.23
C ALA A 92 -4.84 13.76 -4.43
N LYS A 93 -4.39 14.06 -5.64
CA LYS A 93 -3.79 15.35 -5.96
C LYS A 93 -4.76 16.49 -5.73
N PHE A 94 -6.01 16.30 -6.13
CA PHE A 94 -7.04 17.32 -5.97
C PHE A 94 -7.34 17.57 -4.50
N ILE A 95 -7.52 16.51 -3.71
CA ILE A 95 -7.87 16.62 -2.29
C ILE A 95 -6.74 17.27 -1.50
N LEU A 96 -5.48 16.92 -1.81
CA LEU A 96 -4.32 17.46 -1.10
C LEU A 96 -3.85 18.80 -1.67
N GLY A 97 -4.48 19.29 -2.72
CA GLY A 97 -4.11 20.57 -3.32
C GLY A 97 -2.80 20.55 -4.10
N ILE A 98 -2.38 19.38 -4.57
CA ILE A 98 -1.17 19.21 -5.38
C ILE A 98 -1.58 19.15 -6.83
N GLY A 99 -1.18 20.08 -7.59
CA GLY A 99 -1.51 20.11 -8.93
C GLY A 99 -1.56 20.28 -10.04
#